data_8ffb6e50810b1fc8cc85766946e1f6a2
#
_entry.id   8ffb6e50810b1fc8cc85766946e1f6a2
#
_cell.length_a   1.000
_cell.length_b   1.000
_cell.length_c   1.000
_cell.angle_alpha   90.00
_cell.angle_beta   90.00
_cell.angle_gamma   90.00
#
_symmetry.space_group_name_H-M   'P 1'
#
loop_
_entity.id
_entity.type
_entity.pdbx_description
1 polymer ?
#
loop_
_entity_poly.entity_id
_entity_poly.type
_entity_poly.pdbx_seq_one_letter_code
_entity_poly.pdbx_strand_id
1 'polypeptide(L)'
;MPMKELIDAMNDDFKGHEDILNLVKNKTPKYGNDDDYADDIMVSVFNEYKDYITGRPTTRGGVYHVDMLPTTCHVYFGDVMIASPNGRLAHIPLSEGISPEKGADINGPTAVVKSCSKMNHCETGGTLLNQKFTPAAIAGEKGIDNLAALIRSYFAMNGHHMQFNVIDRQTLIEAQKNPEEYKELIVRVAGYSDYFRNLDKPLQNEIIERTEQSFG
;
A
#
# COMPACT_ATOMS: atom_id res chain seq x y z
N MET A 1 -16.12 18.97 10.41
CA MET A 1 -14.98 19.89 10.15
C MET A 1 -15.23 20.61 8.84
N PRO A 2 -15.12 21.94 8.77
CA PRO A 2 -15.17 22.68 7.51
C PRO A 2 -13.98 22.32 6.60
N MET A 3 -14.21 22.32 5.29
CA MET A 3 -13.15 22.00 4.30
C MET A 3 -11.95 22.97 4.40
N LYS A 4 -12.21 24.24 4.72
CA LYS A 4 -11.15 25.23 4.88
C LYS A 4 -10.17 24.85 6.00
N GLU A 5 -10.67 24.41 7.15
CA GLU A 5 -9.82 23.98 8.27
C GLU A 5 -8.91 22.81 7.89
N LEU A 6 -9.44 21.85 7.10
CA LEU A 6 -8.64 20.74 6.59
C LEU A 6 -7.55 21.21 5.63
N ILE A 7 -7.89 22.14 4.71
CA ILE A 7 -6.93 22.69 3.75
C ILE A 7 -5.83 23.46 4.48
N ASP A 8 -6.19 24.30 5.47
CA ASP A 8 -5.23 25.04 6.28
C ASP A 8 -4.28 24.10 7.02
N ALA A 9 -4.82 23.04 7.66
CA ALA A 9 -4.03 22.03 8.34
C ALA A 9 -3.07 21.28 7.38
N MET A 10 -3.52 20.93 6.17
CA MET A 10 -2.68 20.29 5.16
C MET A 10 -1.55 21.22 4.69
N ASN A 11 -1.82 22.50 4.49
CA ASN A 11 -0.82 23.50 4.10
C ASN A 11 0.27 23.67 5.17
N ASP A 12 -0.08 23.52 6.44
CA ASP A 12 0.84 23.56 7.58
C ASP A 12 1.50 22.20 7.87
N ASP A 13 1.30 21.17 7.00
CA ASP A 13 1.75 19.80 7.22
C ASP A 13 1.25 19.25 8.56
N PHE A 14 0.01 19.61 8.92
CA PHE A 14 -0.66 19.33 10.18
C PHE A 14 0.04 19.83 11.45
N LYS A 15 1.08 20.66 11.36
CA LYS A 15 1.77 21.24 12.50
C LYS A 15 0.86 22.26 13.19
N GLY A 16 0.60 22.04 14.49
CA GLY A 16 -0.38 22.84 15.25
C GLY A 16 -1.84 22.44 15.00
N HIS A 17 -2.09 21.35 14.25
CA HIS A 17 -3.41 20.81 13.93
C HIS A 17 -3.47 19.30 14.25
N GLU A 18 -2.89 18.89 15.37
CA GLU A 18 -2.75 17.48 15.78
C GLU A 18 -4.10 16.81 16.03
N ASP A 19 -5.11 17.55 16.43
CA ASP A 19 -6.49 17.11 16.59
C ASP A 19 -7.14 16.76 15.25
N ILE A 20 -6.91 17.58 14.22
CA ILE A 20 -7.36 17.33 12.83
C ILE A 20 -6.60 16.11 12.27
N LEU A 21 -5.28 16.04 12.46
CA LEU A 21 -4.48 14.88 12.04
C LEU A 21 -5.00 13.59 12.69
N ASN A 22 -5.25 13.59 13.99
CA ASN A 22 -5.80 12.44 14.69
C ASN A 22 -7.18 12.06 14.17
N LEU A 23 -8.04 13.05 13.90
CA LEU A 23 -9.37 12.80 13.33
C LEU A 23 -9.27 12.12 11.97
N VAL A 24 -8.54 12.71 11.02
CA VAL A 24 -8.46 12.20 9.66
C VAL A 24 -7.66 10.90 9.55
N LYS A 25 -6.66 10.70 10.37
CA LYS A 25 -5.82 9.50 10.34
C LYS A 25 -6.45 8.32 11.07
N ASN A 26 -7.04 8.54 12.25
CA ASN A 26 -7.40 7.47 13.17
C ASN A 26 -8.91 7.29 13.39
N LYS A 27 -9.76 8.25 12.95
CA LYS A 27 -11.21 8.22 13.24
C LYS A 27 -12.09 8.12 12.01
N THR A 28 -11.54 8.29 10.82
CA THR A 28 -12.29 8.12 9.56
C THR A 28 -12.10 6.71 9.02
N PRO A 29 -13.11 6.13 8.36
CA PRO A 29 -12.99 4.86 7.66
C PRO A 29 -11.81 4.88 6.68
N LYS A 30 -11.14 3.74 6.53
CA LYS A 30 -9.98 3.59 5.65
C LYS A 30 -10.13 2.35 4.77
N TYR A 31 -9.77 2.50 3.51
CA TYR A 31 -9.57 1.39 2.59
C TYR A 31 -8.57 0.37 3.15
N GLY A 32 -8.86 -0.91 2.95
CA GLY A 32 -8.03 -2.01 3.44
C GLY A 32 -8.53 -2.64 4.75
N ASN A 33 -9.70 -2.24 5.25
CA ASN A 33 -10.28 -2.74 6.49
C ASN A 33 -11.61 -3.48 6.32
N ASP A 34 -11.97 -3.84 5.08
CA ASP A 34 -13.27 -4.45 4.73
C ASP A 34 -14.44 -3.55 5.16
N ASP A 35 -14.28 -2.23 4.98
CA ASP A 35 -15.30 -1.21 5.25
C ASP A 35 -15.89 -0.76 3.92
N ASP A 36 -17.16 -1.15 3.66
CA ASP A 36 -17.84 -0.88 2.40
C ASP A 36 -17.89 0.61 2.07
N TYR A 37 -18.04 1.49 3.07
CA TYR A 37 -18.09 2.93 2.83
C TYR A 37 -16.76 3.46 2.23
N ALA A 38 -15.63 3.06 2.76
CA ALA A 38 -14.32 3.49 2.25
C ALA A 38 -13.97 2.78 0.94
N ASP A 39 -14.27 1.49 0.86
CA ASP A 39 -13.93 0.64 -0.28
C ASP A 39 -14.76 1.02 -1.52
N ASP A 40 -16.05 1.34 -1.37
CA ASP A 40 -16.93 1.76 -2.47
C ASP A 40 -16.47 3.11 -3.07
N ILE A 41 -15.96 4.02 -2.24
CA ILE A 41 -15.37 5.27 -2.73
C ILE A 41 -14.13 4.97 -3.57
N MET A 42 -13.25 4.08 -3.10
CA MET A 42 -12.07 3.66 -3.87
C MET A 42 -12.48 3.02 -5.21
N VAL A 43 -13.45 2.10 -5.20
CA VAL A 43 -13.97 1.45 -6.42
C VAL A 43 -14.56 2.48 -7.39
N SER A 44 -15.30 3.47 -6.89
CA SER A 44 -15.86 4.54 -7.72
C SER A 44 -14.76 5.37 -8.40
N VAL A 45 -13.75 5.79 -7.65
CA VAL A 45 -12.60 6.54 -8.21
C VAL A 45 -11.82 5.72 -9.23
N PHE A 46 -11.60 4.43 -8.93
CA PHE A 46 -10.93 3.51 -9.86
C PHE A 46 -11.72 3.38 -11.17
N ASN A 47 -13.03 3.15 -11.09
CA ASN A 47 -13.88 3.00 -12.27
C ASN A 47 -13.91 4.27 -13.13
N GLU A 48 -14.06 5.45 -12.53
CA GLU A 48 -14.02 6.72 -13.26
C GLU A 48 -12.67 6.91 -13.98
N TYR A 49 -11.57 6.66 -13.30
CA TYR A 49 -10.23 6.77 -13.90
C TYR A 49 -10.04 5.78 -15.05
N LYS A 50 -10.41 4.52 -14.83
CA LYS A 50 -10.35 3.45 -15.83
C LYS A 50 -11.18 3.78 -17.06
N ASP A 51 -12.44 4.17 -16.89
CA ASP A 51 -13.37 4.47 -17.99
C ASP A 51 -12.92 5.71 -18.78
N TYR A 52 -12.26 6.64 -18.11
CA TYR A 52 -11.73 7.83 -18.76
C TYR A 52 -10.47 7.53 -19.62
N ILE A 53 -9.65 6.57 -19.25
CA ILE A 53 -8.36 6.28 -19.89
C ILE A 53 -8.46 5.13 -20.90
N THR A 54 -9.11 4.02 -20.51
CA THR A 54 -9.08 2.77 -21.28
C THR A 54 -9.70 2.95 -22.67
N GLY A 55 -9.03 2.40 -23.67
CA GLY A 55 -9.50 2.43 -25.06
C GLY A 55 -9.21 3.72 -25.83
N ARG A 56 -8.66 4.76 -25.19
CA ARG A 56 -8.23 5.97 -25.91
C ARG A 56 -7.08 5.66 -26.86
N PRO A 57 -7.07 6.21 -28.07
CA PRO A 57 -6.03 5.90 -29.04
C PRO A 57 -4.67 6.47 -28.62
N THR A 58 -3.61 5.69 -28.82
CA THR A 58 -2.23 6.17 -28.70
C THR A 58 -1.72 6.70 -30.03
N THR A 59 -0.65 7.47 -30.00
CA THR A 59 0.02 8.01 -31.20
C THR A 59 0.63 6.93 -32.08
N ARG A 60 0.76 5.70 -31.63
CA ARG A 60 1.35 4.56 -32.34
C ARG A 60 0.31 3.54 -32.85
N GLY A 61 -0.97 3.88 -32.83
CA GLY A 61 -2.06 3.02 -33.33
C GLY A 61 -2.56 1.95 -32.35
N GLY A 62 -2.09 1.98 -31.09
CA GLY A 62 -2.64 1.19 -29.99
C GLY A 62 -3.67 1.96 -29.18
N VAL A 63 -4.06 1.41 -28.04
CA VAL A 63 -4.96 2.05 -27.05
C VAL A 63 -4.32 2.09 -25.68
N TYR A 64 -4.74 3.05 -24.86
CA TYR A 64 -4.34 3.12 -23.45
C TYR A 64 -5.09 2.08 -22.61
N HIS A 65 -4.40 1.54 -21.63
CA HIS A 65 -4.95 0.71 -20.54
C HIS A 65 -4.47 1.24 -19.22
N VAL A 66 -5.22 0.97 -18.16
CA VAL A 66 -4.81 1.29 -16.80
C VAL A 66 -3.99 0.14 -16.24
N ASP A 67 -2.89 0.47 -15.58
CA ASP A 67 -2.04 -0.45 -14.85
C ASP A 67 -1.84 0.07 -13.41
N MET A 68 -2.14 -0.76 -12.42
CA MET A 68 -2.07 -0.40 -10.99
C MET A 68 -0.77 -0.92 -10.38
N LEU A 69 0.34 -0.62 -11.05
CA LEU A 69 1.68 -1.07 -10.71
C LEU A 69 2.68 0.10 -10.78
N PRO A 70 2.91 0.83 -9.66
CA PRO A 70 3.71 2.05 -9.67
C PRO A 70 5.22 1.79 -9.75
N THR A 71 5.69 0.54 -9.62
CA THR A 71 7.11 0.18 -9.42
C THR A 71 7.66 0.89 -8.18
N THR A 72 8.36 2.01 -8.32
CA THR A 72 8.85 2.85 -7.20
C THR A 72 8.41 4.31 -7.33
N CYS A 73 7.60 4.65 -8.34
CA CYS A 73 7.16 6.03 -8.57
C CYS A 73 6.35 6.62 -7.41
N HIS A 74 5.69 5.80 -6.60
CA HIS A 74 4.97 6.23 -5.41
C HIS A 74 5.88 6.93 -4.38
N VAL A 75 7.17 6.57 -4.32
CA VAL A 75 8.17 7.24 -3.46
C VAL A 75 8.44 8.65 -4.00
N TYR A 76 8.76 8.75 -5.29
CA TYR A 76 9.02 10.04 -5.95
C TYR A 76 7.81 10.97 -5.89
N PHE A 77 6.62 10.47 -6.26
CA PHE A 77 5.41 11.30 -6.22
C PHE A 77 5.06 11.73 -4.79
N GLY A 78 5.28 10.88 -3.79
CA GLY A 78 5.09 11.26 -2.39
C GLY A 78 6.03 12.38 -1.97
N ASP A 79 7.29 12.34 -2.42
CA ASP A 79 8.30 13.34 -2.09
C ASP A 79 7.96 14.75 -2.65
N VAL A 80 7.33 14.83 -3.82
CA VAL A 80 6.94 16.12 -4.41
C VAL A 80 5.54 16.59 -4.01
N MET A 81 4.78 15.79 -3.27
CA MET A 81 3.42 16.12 -2.83
C MET A 81 3.39 16.69 -1.40
N ILE A 82 2.54 17.69 -1.21
CA ILE A 82 2.17 18.21 0.11
C ILE A 82 1.35 17.17 0.90
N ALA A 83 1.04 17.48 2.17
CA ALA A 83 0.16 16.65 2.99
C ALA A 83 -1.19 16.38 2.31
N SER A 84 -1.81 15.26 2.61
CA SER A 84 -3.07 14.82 1.99
C SER A 84 -4.20 14.62 3.01
N PRO A 85 -5.48 14.67 2.56
CA PRO A 85 -6.65 14.67 3.45
C PRO A 85 -6.80 13.43 4.34
N ASN A 86 -6.12 12.33 4.01
CA ASN A 86 -6.11 11.11 4.82
C ASN A 86 -5.16 11.14 6.02
N GLY A 87 -4.38 12.24 6.16
CA GLY A 87 -3.38 12.41 7.21
C GLY A 87 -1.96 11.97 6.84
N ARG A 88 -1.68 11.69 5.53
CA ARG A 88 -0.31 11.51 5.04
C ARG A 88 0.40 12.87 5.08
N LEU A 89 1.56 12.94 5.70
CA LEU A 89 2.36 14.16 5.78
C LEU A 89 3.05 14.46 4.43
N ALA A 90 3.51 15.70 4.27
CA ALA A 90 4.30 16.10 3.11
C ALA A 90 5.57 15.23 2.98
N HIS A 91 6.01 14.99 1.75
CA HIS A 91 7.21 14.22 1.42
C HIS A 91 7.21 12.74 1.86
N ILE A 92 6.09 12.24 2.38
CA ILE A 92 5.94 10.81 2.69
C ILE A 92 5.47 10.07 1.43
N PRO A 93 6.05 8.89 1.10
CA PRO A 93 5.62 8.09 -0.06
C PRO A 93 4.11 7.84 -0.08
N LEU A 94 3.53 7.85 -1.26
CA LEU A 94 2.14 7.41 -1.48
C LEU A 94 2.00 5.91 -1.20
N SER A 95 0.77 5.41 -1.18
CA SER A 95 0.48 3.97 -1.21
C SER A 95 1.05 3.35 -2.49
N GLU A 96 1.54 2.13 -2.38
CA GLU A 96 2.08 1.44 -3.53
C GLU A 96 1.07 0.44 -4.12
N GLY A 97 0.97 0.40 -5.45
CA GLY A 97 0.01 -0.46 -6.15
C GLY A 97 -1.42 -0.26 -5.68
N ILE A 98 -2.05 -1.35 -5.29
CA ILE A 98 -3.40 -1.35 -4.69
C ILE A 98 -3.36 -1.54 -3.17
N SER A 99 -2.19 -1.52 -2.57
CA SER A 99 -2.04 -1.68 -1.12
C SER A 99 -2.65 -0.48 -0.38
N PRO A 100 -3.27 -0.70 0.79
CA PRO A 100 -3.72 0.39 1.65
C PRO A 100 -2.58 1.32 2.07
N GLU A 101 -2.93 2.52 2.51
CA GLU A 101 -1.96 3.45 3.11
C GLU A 101 -1.32 2.81 4.35
N LYS A 102 -0.01 3.03 4.51
CA LYS A 102 0.79 2.45 5.60
C LYS A 102 0.21 2.76 6.96
N GLY A 103 -0.08 1.71 7.73
CA GLY A 103 -0.69 1.79 9.05
C GLY A 103 -2.18 2.10 9.05
N ALA A 104 -2.85 2.16 7.88
CA ALA A 104 -4.29 2.33 7.79
C ALA A 104 -5.06 0.99 7.86
N ASP A 105 -4.44 -0.10 7.45
CA ASP A 105 -4.98 -1.45 7.37
C ASP A 105 -4.82 -2.20 8.70
N ILE A 106 -5.67 -1.87 9.66
CA ILE A 106 -5.56 -2.34 11.05
C ILE A 106 -6.39 -3.59 11.36
N ASN A 107 -7.25 -4.04 10.44
CA ASN A 107 -8.15 -5.18 10.63
C ASN A 107 -7.57 -6.51 10.13
N GLY A 108 -6.27 -6.54 9.84
CA GLY A 108 -5.53 -7.74 9.46
C GLY A 108 -5.62 -8.10 7.98
N PRO A 109 -4.86 -9.12 7.55
CA PRO A 109 -4.63 -9.41 6.14
C PRO A 109 -5.88 -9.87 5.39
N THR A 110 -6.84 -10.51 6.07
CA THR A 110 -8.10 -10.92 5.47
C THR A 110 -8.95 -9.72 5.08
N ALA A 111 -9.01 -8.67 5.91
CA ALA A 111 -9.72 -7.45 5.59
C ALA A 111 -9.07 -6.74 4.39
N VAL A 112 -7.73 -6.70 4.33
CA VAL A 112 -6.99 -6.14 3.19
C VAL A 112 -7.38 -6.82 1.88
N VAL A 113 -7.32 -8.15 1.82
CA VAL A 113 -7.63 -8.87 0.56
C VAL A 113 -9.09 -8.73 0.15
N LYS A 114 -10.02 -8.63 1.10
CA LYS A 114 -11.43 -8.35 0.80
C LYS A 114 -11.63 -6.95 0.21
N SER A 115 -11.04 -5.92 0.83
CA SER A 115 -11.08 -4.56 0.29
C SER A 115 -10.49 -4.50 -1.12
N CYS A 116 -9.32 -5.10 -1.33
CA CYS A 116 -8.66 -5.12 -2.63
C CYS A 116 -9.47 -5.86 -3.70
N SER A 117 -10.21 -6.92 -3.32
CA SER A 117 -11.01 -7.73 -4.26
C SER A 117 -12.26 -7.02 -4.78
N LYS A 118 -12.69 -5.91 -4.17
CA LYS A 118 -13.84 -5.14 -4.64
C LYS A 118 -13.57 -4.41 -5.96
N MET A 119 -12.31 -4.20 -6.29
CA MET A 119 -11.87 -3.65 -7.58
C MET A 119 -11.92 -4.72 -8.66
N ASN A 120 -12.33 -4.35 -9.88
CA ASN A 120 -12.28 -5.28 -11.01
C ASN A 120 -10.86 -5.36 -11.61
N HIS A 121 -10.06 -6.27 -11.11
CA HIS A 121 -8.67 -6.47 -11.55
C HIS A 121 -8.57 -6.86 -13.04
N CYS A 122 -9.55 -7.59 -13.57
CA CYS A 122 -9.53 -8.09 -14.95
C CYS A 122 -9.62 -6.98 -16.00
N GLU A 123 -10.04 -5.77 -15.61
CA GLU A 123 -10.12 -4.61 -16.49
C GLU A 123 -8.83 -3.76 -16.49
N THR A 124 -7.76 -4.25 -15.88
CA THR A 124 -6.46 -3.58 -15.81
C THR A 124 -5.39 -4.39 -16.53
N GLY A 125 -4.27 -3.75 -16.85
CA GLY A 125 -3.06 -4.44 -17.33
C GLY A 125 -2.32 -5.18 -16.23
N GLY A 126 -2.58 -4.86 -14.97
CA GLY A 126 -2.02 -5.50 -13.79
C GLY A 126 -2.31 -4.72 -12.52
N THR A 127 -2.36 -5.45 -11.41
CA THR A 127 -2.45 -4.88 -10.06
C THR A 127 -1.36 -5.47 -9.18
N LEU A 128 -0.90 -4.72 -8.19
CA LEU A 128 0.12 -5.20 -7.28
C LEU A 128 -0.33 -4.95 -5.84
N LEU A 129 -0.45 -6.03 -5.07
CA LEU A 129 -0.70 -6.00 -3.64
C LEU A 129 0.53 -6.49 -2.89
N ASN A 130 1.10 -5.64 -2.05
CA ASN A 130 2.15 -6.00 -1.10
C ASN A 130 1.55 -6.27 0.28
N GLN A 131 2.04 -7.32 0.93
CA GLN A 131 1.81 -7.56 2.36
C GLN A 131 3.13 -7.89 3.06
N LYS A 132 3.29 -7.41 4.27
CA LYS A 132 4.44 -7.72 5.11
C LYS A 132 3.97 -8.52 6.32
N PHE A 133 4.56 -9.68 6.55
CA PHE A 133 4.31 -10.52 7.71
C PHE A 133 5.56 -10.61 8.58
N THR A 134 5.37 -10.66 9.89
CA THR A 134 6.46 -11.08 10.76
C THR A 134 6.73 -12.57 10.56
N PRO A 135 7.97 -13.06 10.72
CA PRO A 135 8.26 -14.50 10.64
C PRO A 135 7.41 -15.32 11.61
N ALA A 136 7.10 -14.77 12.79
CA ALA A 136 6.25 -15.42 13.78
C ALA A 136 4.80 -15.62 13.33
N ALA A 137 4.26 -14.70 12.55
CA ALA A 137 2.87 -14.78 12.06
C ALA A 137 2.61 -15.94 11.11
N ILE A 138 3.64 -16.39 10.39
CA ILE A 138 3.55 -17.51 9.43
C ILE A 138 4.36 -18.72 9.87
N ALA A 139 4.81 -18.74 11.14
CA ALA A 139 5.56 -19.86 11.69
C ALA A 139 4.70 -21.11 11.90
N GLY A 140 5.32 -22.28 11.71
CA GLY A 140 4.68 -23.58 11.92
C GLY A 140 3.60 -23.89 10.87
N GLU A 141 2.99 -25.07 11.02
CA GLU A 141 1.99 -25.58 10.09
C GLU A 141 0.76 -24.67 10.01
N LYS A 142 0.24 -24.23 11.15
CA LYS A 142 -0.91 -23.33 11.21
C LYS A 142 -0.66 -21.99 10.50
N GLY A 143 0.53 -21.40 10.65
CA GLY A 143 0.89 -20.15 9.97
C GLY A 143 0.94 -20.31 8.45
N ILE A 144 1.49 -21.41 7.97
CA ILE A 144 1.53 -21.75 6.56
C ILE A 144 0.13 -22.01 6.00
N ASP A 145 -0.72 -22.74 6.72
CA ASP A 145 -2.10 -22.99 6.32
C ASP A 145 -2.92 -21.70 6.23
N ASN A 146 -2.76 -20.80 7.18
CA ASN A 146 -3.42 -19.48 7.17
C ASN A 146 -2.97 -18.67 5.94
N LEU A 147 -1.69 -18.63 5.64
CA LEU A 147 -1.17 -17.94 4.46
C LEU A 147 -1.69 -18.57 3.17
N ALA A 148 -1.71 -19.88 3.08
CA ALA A 148 -2.25 -20.61 1.93
C ALA A 148 -3.76 -20.34 1.74
N ALA A 149 -4.52 -20.29 2.84
CA ALA A 149 -5.94 -19.95 2.81
C ALA A 149 -6.18 -18.49 2.36
N LEU A 150 -5.38 -17.55 2.86
CA LEU A 150 -5.42 -16.14 2.45
C LEU A 150 -5.20 -15.99 0.94
N ILE A 151 -4.14 -16.63 0.42
CA ILE A 151 -3.80 -16.59 -1.02
C ILE A 151 -4.94 -17.17 -1.86
N ARG A 152 -5.44 -18.36 -1.50
CA ARG A 152 -6.54 -19.01 -2.21
C ARG A 152 -7.83 -18.17 -2.19
N SER A 153 -8.15 -17.58 -1.04
CA SER A 153 -9.34 -16.73 -0.89
C SER A 153 -9.25 -15.48 -1.76
N TYR A 154 -8.08 -14.82 -1.80
CA TYR A 154 -7.87 -13.65 -2.63
C TYR A 154 -8.08 -13.96 -4.12
N PHE A 155 -7.47 -15.02 -4.64
CA PHE A 155 -7.65 -15.40 -6.04
C PHE A 155 -9.07 -15.93 -6.33
N ALA A 156 -9.74 -16.57 -5.38
CA ALA A 156 -11.15 -16.95 -5.52
C ALA A 156 -12.10 -15.74 -5.60
N MET A 157 -11.69 -14.59 -5.04
CA MET A 157 -12.38 -13.31 -5.15
C MET A 157 -11.91 -12.46 -6.35
N ASN A 158 -11.28 -13.07 -7.34
CA ASN A 158 -10.73 -12.43 -8.55
C ASN A 158 -9.56 -11.45 -8.30
N GLY A 159 -8.86 -11.58 -7.19
CA GLY A 159 -7.58 -10.88 -7.00
C GLY A 159 -6.58 -11.28 -8.08
N HIS A 160 -5.72 -10.36 -8.50
CA HIS A 160 -4.85 -10.57 -9.66
C HIS A 160 -3.42 -10.94 -9.28
N HIS A 161 -2.85 -10.26 -8.30
CA HIS A 161 -1.47 -10.46 -7.87
C HIS A 161 -1.32 -10.12 -6.40
N MET A 162 -0.48 -10.90 -5.70
CA MET A 162 0.00 -10.53 -4.37
C MET A 162 1.44 -10.98 -4.18
N GLN A 163 2.17 -10.23 -3.37
CA GLN A 163 3.55 -10.53 -3.02
C GLN A 163 3.79 -10.25 -1.53
N PHE A 164 4.85 -10.85 -0.99
CA PHE A 164 5.10 -10.85 0.44
C PHE A 164 6.53 -10.44 0.78
N ASN A 165 6.68 -9.71 1.88
CA ASN A 165 7.89 -9.66 2.67
C ASN A 165 7.64 -10.39 3.99
N VAL A 166 8.49 -11.34 4.32
CA VAL A 166 8.44 -12.08 5.59
C VAL A 166 9.63 -11.66 6.42
N ILE A 167 9.48 -10.51 7.07
CA ILE A 167 10.55 -9.87 7.84
C ILE A 167 9.93 -8.90 8.84
N ASP A 168 10.48 -8.83 10.02
CA ASP A 168 10.06 -7.86 11.02
C ASP A 168 10.73 -6.49 10.81
N ARG A 169 10.05 -5.45 11.29
CA ARG A 169 10.48 -4.07 11.18
C ARG A 169 11.83 -3.82 11.85
N GLN A 170 12.08 -4.47 12.97
CA GLN A 170 13.32 -4.28 13.71
C GLN A 170 14.52 -4.78 12.93
N THR A 171 14.41 -5.94 12.27
CA THR A 171 15.48 -6.48 11.40
C THR A 171 15.80 -5.53 10.25
N LEU A 172 14.79 -4.91 9.62
CA LEU A 172 15.00 -3.91 8.56
C LEU A 172 15.69 -2.65 9.09
N ILE A 173 15.32 -2.17 10.28
CA ILE A 173 15.98 -1.03 10.92
C ILE A 173 17.45 -1.34 11.23
N GLU A 174 17.75 -2.54 11.75
CA GLU A 174 19.13 -2.95 12.02
C GLU A 174 19.93 -3.12 10.73
N ALA A 175 19.32 -3.67 9.66
CA ALA A 175 19.95 -3.78 8.36
C ALA A 175 20.26 -2.42 7.73
N GLN A 176 19.41 -1.41 7.96
CA GLN A 176 19.68 -0.04 7.49
C GLN A 176 20.85 0.61 8.22
N LYS A 177 21.01 0.33 9.53
CA LYS A 177 22.13 0.85 10.35
C LYS A 177 23.45 0.12 10.07
N ASN A 178 23.39 -1.19 9.87
CA ASN A 178 24.54 -2.09 9.77
C ASN A 178 24.50 -2.89 8.45
N PRO A 179 24.58 -2.24 7.26
CA PRO A 179 24.32 -2.89 5.97
C PRO A 179 25.29 -4.04 5.66
N GLU A 180 26.51 -4.02 6.18
CA GLU A 180 27.50 -5.10 5.96
C GLU A 180 27.17 -6.39 6.71
N GLU A 181 26.44 -6.32 7.84
CA GLU A 181 25.99 -7.49 8.58
C GLU A 181 24.79 -8.17 7.91
N TYR A 182 24.04 -7.42 7.10
CA TYR A 182 22.82 -7.84 6.41
C TYR A 182 22.97 -7.83 4.88
N LYS A 183 24.19 -8.00 4.37
CA LYS A 183 24.49 -7.88 2.94
C LYS A 183 23.70 -8.84 2.04
N GLU A 184 23.28 -9.99 2.58
CA GLU A 184 22.47 -11.00 1.87
C GLU A 184 20.96 -10.82 2.05
N LEU A 185 20.53 -9.79 2.79
CA LEU A 185 19.11 -9.54 3.01
C LEU A 185 18.44 -9.06 1.73
N ILE A 186 17.55 -9.88 1.20
CA ILE A 186 16.73 -9.58 0.01
C ILE A 186 15.33 -9.19 0.46
N VAL A 187 14.78 -8.15 -0.14
CA VAL A 187 13.39 -7.71 0.06
C VAL A 187 12.63 -7.67 -1.24
N ARG A 188 11.32 -7.90 -1.16
CA ARG A 188 10.41 -7.70 -2.27
C ARG A 188 9.99 -6.23 -2.32
N VAL A 189 10.27 -5.56 -3.42
CA VAL A 189 9.99 -4.13 -3.59
C VAL A 189 8.61 -3.92 -4.21
N ALA A 190 8.51 -3.94 -5.52
CA ALA A 190 7.24 -3.78 -6.25
C ALA A 190 7.37 -4.48 -7.61
N GLY A 191 6.99 -5.75 -7.68
CA GLY A 191 7.17 -6.60 -8.87
C GLY A 191 8.58 -7.15 -9.07
N TYR A 192 9.55 -6.74 -8.27
CA TYR A 192 10.93 -7.24 -8.28
C TYR A 192 11.49 -7.34 -6.86
N SER A 193 12.64 -8.00 -6.71
CA SER A 193 13.38 -8.12 -5.45
C SER A 193 14.79 -7.57 -5.61
N ASP A 194 15.33 -7.02 -4.55
CA ASP A 194 16.73 -6.54 -4.51
C ASP A 194 17.31 -6.72 -3.12
N TYR A 195 18.63 -6.63 -3.01
CA TYR A 195 19.28 -6.55 -1.71
C TYR A 195 18.89 -5.25 -1.03
N PHE A 196 18.44 -5.34 0.22
CA PHE A 196 17.95 -4.18 0.98
C PHE A 196 18.98 -3.05 1.05
N ARG A 197 20.27 -3.39 1.18
CA ARG A 197 21.37 -2.41 1.22
C ARG A 197 21.56 -1.63 -0.08
N ASN A 198 21.12 -2.16 -1.23
CA ASN A 198 21.26 -1.51 -2.53
C ASN A 198 20.18 -0.45 -2.77
N LEU A 199 19.09 -0.50 -2.01
CA LEU A 199 18.00 0.45 -2.11
C LEU A 199 18.41 1.80 -1.54
N ASP A 200 17.90 2.88 -2.10
CA ASP A 200 18.05 4.20 -1.51
C ASP A 200 17.26 4.33 -0.20
N LYS A 201 17.66 5.29 0.64
CA LYS A 201 17.04 5.48 1.96
C LYS A 201 15.51 5.72 1.92
N PRO A 202 14.98 6.54 1.00
CA PRO A 202 13.52 6.71 0.90
C PRO A 202 12.78 5.41 0.65
N LEU A 203 13.29 4.54 -0.22
CA LEU A 203 12.68 3.25 -0.51
C LEU A 203 12.87 2.24 0.63
N GLN A 204 14.04 2.25 1.30
CA GLN A 204 14.25 1.46 2.52
C GLN A 204 13.24 1.84 3.60
N ASN A 205 13.05 3.14 3.84
CA ASN A 205 12.09 3.66 4.82
C ASN A 205 10.65 3.25 4.45
N GLU A 206 10.30 3.32 3.16
CA GLU A 206 9.01 2.89 2.67
C GLU A 206 8.74 1.42 3.03
N ILE A 207 9.69 0.52 2.80
CA ILE A 207 9.54 -0.92 3.11
C ILE A 207 9.48 -1.16 4.64
N ILE A 208 10.27 -0.42 5.42
CA ILE A 208 10.24 -0.48 6.90
C ILE A 208 8.84 -0.11 7.42
N GLU A 209 8.23 0.93 6.86
CA GLU A 209 6.95 1.48 7.32
C GLU A 209 5.71 0.71 6.82
N ARG A 210 5.86 -0.26 5.91
CA ARG A 210 4.73 -1.14 5.50
C ARG A 210 4.11 -1.81 6.71
N THR A 211 2.79 -1.88 6.75
CA THR A 211 2.05 -2.50 7.86
C THR A 211 2.47 -3.96 8.07
N GLU A 212 2.79 -4.32 9.28
CA GLU A 212 3.05 -5.72 9.65
C GLU A 212 1.73 -6.43 9.90
N GLN A 213 1.43 -7.40 9.06
CA GLN A 213 0.23 -8.21 9.15
C GLN A 213 0.43 -9.40 10.09
N SER A 214 -0.63 -9.78 10.79
CA SER A 214 -0.68 -10.99 11.60
C SER A 214 -2.06 -11.65 11.47
N PHE A 215 -2.08 -12.96 11.60
CA PHE A 215 -3.34 -13.69 11.74
C PHE A 215 -3.75 -13.64 13.22
N GLY A 216 -4.94 -13.14 13.49
CA GLY A 216 -5.53 -13.09 14.84
C GLY A 216 -5.91 -14.45 15.39
#